data_4ca08c77086c19b94c01e90adee8d482
#
_entry.id   4ca08c77086c19b94c01e90adee8d482
#
_cell.length_a   1.000
_cell.length_b   1.000
_cell.length_c   1.000
_cell.angle_alpha   90.00
_cell.angle_beta   90.00
_cell.angle_gamma   90.00
#
_symmetry.space_group_name_H-M   'P 1'
#
loop_
_entity.id
_entity.type
_entity.pdbx_description
1 polymer ?
#
loop_
_entity_poly.entity_id
_entity_poly.type
_entity_poly.pdbx_seq_one_letter_code
_entity_poly.pdbx_strand_id
1 'polypeptide(L)'
;MAEHNLSRIKFDPDICTSCETIDCLMKCQYIDFRGLKDARTERMTINAGEHSRVLDECLTCYACQEYCPYDNNPFYFLVDRQEALGILPAPVPIVKEQLKMMAPKGRITSQSVAAPVVNMCAFPMLTGCIRGTLFEGASVIVGTDIFCNIMWLHFAKNSTIRERVPQMIGNIMDYYLKPAGLTEMICFHDECYGTYTSVADAYGIDVPFTPVHLFDFINRRLDDLADRVRPLGLTIAYQRPCSNRLIPETDAMLDAIFEKIGVNRATRTYDRENTLCCGGVPRAQQRDDEADALVEKNIADMLEAGAKYCVFNCPFCMATLAEDVAEKGLMPILVSDLVLMALGE
;
A
#
# COMPACT_ATOMS: atom_id res chain seq x y z
N MET A 1 20.56 23.14 10.07
CA MET A 1 20.16 22.01 9.21
C MET A 1 20.32 20.77 10.06
N ALA A 2 19.20 20.10 10.40
CA ALA A 2 19.28 18.86 11.17
C ALA A 2 19.98 17.83 10.28
N GLU A 3 21.06 17.23 10.76
CA GLU A 3 21.67 16.07 10.16
C GLU A 3 20.58 14.99 10.10
N HIS A 4 20.02 14.76 8.90
CA HIS A 4 19.14 13.63 8.64
C HIS A 4 19.99 12.36 8.83
N ASN A 5 19.80 11.72 9.96
CA ASN A 5 20.55 10.55 10.33
C ASN A 5 20.08 9.36 9.45
N LEU A 6 20.69 9.21 8.28
CA LEU A 6 20.48 8.11 7.32
C LEU A 6 20.75 6.72 7.96
N SER A 7 21.38 6.69 9.14
CA SER A 7 21.76 5.46 9.85
C SER A 7 20.59 4.60 10.34
N ARG A 8 19.33 5.05 10.19
CA ARG A 8 18.15 4.33 10.67
C ARG A 8 17.49 3.44 9.62
N ILE A 9 17.87 3.57 8.35
CA ILE A 9 17.35 2.70 7.29
C ILE A 9 18.29 1.51 7.16
N LYS A 10 17.75 0.31 7.16
CA LYS A 10 18.50 -0.90 6.81
C LYS A 10 18.82 -0.89 5.31
N PHE A 11 19.90 -0.23 4.95
CA PHE A 11 20.38 -0.11 3.57
C PHE A 11 21.90 -0.23 3.55
N ASP A 12 22.41 -1.09 2.68
CA ASP A 12 23.83 -1.28 2.45
C ASP A 12 24.22 -0.84 1.03
N PRO A 13 24.99 0.25 0.87
CA PRO A 13 25.43 0.74 -0.43
C PRO A 13 26.36 -0.23 -1.17
N ASP A 14 27.10 -1.10 -0.46
CA ASP A 14 28.02 -2.04 -1.07
C ASP A 14 27.28 -3.16 -1.84
N ILE A 15 26.09 -3.54 -1.37
CA ILE A 15 25.19 -4.45 -2.09
C ILE A 15 24.81 -3.85 -3.45
N CYS A 16 24.44 -2.56 -3.48
CA CYS A 16 24.11 -1.88 -4.75
C CYS A 16 25.31 -1.76 -5.67
N THR A 17 26.51 -1.54 -5.13
CA THR A 17 27.76 -1.43 -5.91
C THR A 17 28.09 -2.74 -6.61
N SER A 18 27.85 -3.87 -5.94
CA SER A 18 28.08 -5.22 -6.47
C SER A 18 26.90 -5.79 -7.27
N CYS A 19 25.72 -5.13 -7.26
CA CYS A 19 24.54 -5.59 -7.98
C CYS A 19 24.75 -5.57 -9.50
N GLU A 20 24.59 -6.71 -10.16
CA GLU A 20 24.82 -6.84 -11.60
C GLU A 20 23.65 -6.31 -12.45
N THR A 21 22.41 -6.44 -11.98
CA THR A 21 21.21 -6.21 -12.79
C THR A 21 20.60 -4.82 -12.63
N ILE A 22 20.72 -4.18 -11.46
CA ILE A 22 20.07 -2.90 -11.12
C ILE A 22 18.54 -2.96 -11.41
N ASP A 23 17.90 -4.10 -11.17
CA ASP A 23 16.49 -4.33 -11.49
C ASP A 23 15.56 -3.30 -10.85
N CYS A 24 15.91 -2.77 -9.69
CA CYS A 24 15.17 -1.69 -9.04
C CYS A 24 14.94 -0.45 -9.95
N LEU A 25 15.82 -0.18 -10.90
CA LEU A 25 15.66 0.87 -11.89
C LEU A 25 15.37 0.33 -13.29
N MET A 26 16.02 -0.76 -13.71
CA MET A 26 15.84 -1.32 -15.06
C MET A 26 14.40 -1.77 -15.35
N LYS A 27 13.65 -2.19 -14.33
CA LYS A 27 12.23 -2.58 -14.42
C LYS A 27 11.27 -1.43 -14.14
N CYS A 28 11.79 -0.20 -13.94
CA CYS A 28 10.93 0.96 -13.70
C CYS A 28 9.98 1.19 -14.88
N GLN A 29 8.68 1.30 -14.59
CA GLN A 29 7.64 1.50 -15.62
C GLN A 29 7.40 2.97 -15.98
N TYR A 30 8.09 3.89 -15.28
CA TYR A 30 7.82 5.33 -15.35
C TYR A 30 9.05 6.16 -15.77
N ILE A 31 10.25 5.57 -15.65
CA ILE A 31 11.50 6.24 -16.01
C ILE A 31 12.24 5.36 -17.01
N ASP A 32 12.51 5.90 -18.18
CA ASP A 32 13.26 5.21 -19.22
C ASP A 32 14.77 5.32 -18.99
N PHE A 33 15.45 4.19 -19.07
CA PHE A 33 16.90 4.11 -19.01
C PHE A 33 17.47 3.62 -20.37
N ARG A 34 18.56 4.26 -20.81
CA ARG A 34 19.27 3.89 -22.07
C ARG A 34 20.01 2.56 -21.96
N GLY A 35 19.77 1.81 -20.89
CA GLY A 35 20.36 0.52 -20.60
C GLY A 35 21.03 0.48 -19.23
N LEU A 36 21.61 -0.69 -18.90
CA LEU A 36 22.15 -0.98 -17.58
C LEU A 36 23.19 0.03 -17.09
N LYS A 37 24.05 0.54 -18.00
CA LYS A 37 25.07 1.53 -17.63
C LYS A 37 24.46 2.84 -17.15
N ASP A 38 23.41 3.29 -17.80
CA ASP A 38 22.67 4.52 -17.45
C ASP A 38 21.99 4.35 -16.08
N ALA A 39 21.21 3.29 -15.91
CA ALA A 39 20.55 2.97 -14.64
C ALA A 39 21.56 2.82 -13.49
N ARG A 40 22.71 2.18 -13.72
CA ARG A 40 23.78 2.03 -12.73
C ARG A 40 24.35 3.39 -12.34
N THR A 41 24.61 4.27 -13.33
CA THR A 41 25.13 5.62 -13.05
C THR A 41 24.16 6.37 -12.14
N GLU A 42 22.87 6.41 -12.49
CA GLU A 42 21.84 7.07 -11.67
C GLU A 42 21.77 6.46 -10.25
N ARG A 43 21.82 5.14 -10.14
CA ARG A 43 21.77 4.48 -8.82
C ARG A 43 22.99 4.84 -7.97
N MET A 44 24.19 4.84 -8.55
CA MET A 44 25.42 5.20 -7.81
C MET A 44 25.44 6.69 -7.43
N THR A 45 24.88 7.57 -8.26
CA THR A 45 24.69 8.98 -7.94
C THR A 45 23.80 9.17 -6.72
N ILE A 46 22.67 8.45 -6.67
CA ILE A 46 21.77 8.45 -5.48
C ILE A 46 22.51 7.92 -4.24
N ASN A 47 23.27 6.84 -4.38
CA ASN A 47 24.02 6.25 -3.27
C ASN A 47 25.09 7.20 -2.71
N ALA A 48 25.75 7.98 -3.59
CA ALA A 48 26.71 9.01 -3.21
C ALA A 48 26.08 10.24 -2.52
N GLY A 49 24.74 10.31 -2.48
CA GLY A 49 24.02 11.46 -1.91
C GLY A 49 23.91 12.65 -2.85
N GLU A 50 24.19 12.45 -4.13
CA GLU A 50 24.14 13.47 -5.15
C GLU A 50 22.76 13.52 -5.83
N HIS A 51 22.48 14.62 -6.52
CA HIS A 51 21.26 14.78 -7.29
C HIS A 51 21.26 13.86 -8.52
N SER A 52 20.17 13.11 -8.68
CA SER A 52 19.90 12.21 -9.81
C SER A 52 18.54 12.57 -10.40
N ARG A 53 18.38 12.49 -11.73
CA ARG A 53 17.07 12.70 -12.37
C ARG A 53 15.99 11.76 -11.86
N VAL A 54 16.38 10.58 -11.39
CA VAL A 54 15.45 9.61 -10.78
C VAL A 54 14.71 10.21 -9.59
N LEU A 55 15.35 11.08 -8.81
CA LEU A 55 14.73 11.72 -7.67
C LEU A 55 13.62 12.71 -8.07
N ASP A 56 13.75 13.36 -9.23
CA ASP A 56 12.75 14.29 -9.76
C ASP A 56 11.59 13.57 -10.47
N GLU A 57 11.91 12.52 -11.25
CA GLU A 57 10.96 11.83 -12.13
C GLU A 57 10.14 10.76 -11.39
N CYS A 58 10.59 10.31 -10.21
CA CYS A 58 10.00 9.19 -9.49
C CYS A 58 8.53 9.45 -9.07
N LEU A 59 7.63 8.53 -9.45
CA LEU A 59 6.22 8.52 -9.04
C LEU A 59 5.97 7.88 -7.67
N THR A 60 7.01 7.52 -6.96
CA THR A 60 6.93 6.90 -5.62
C THR A 60 6.02 5.66 -5.55
N CYS A 61 6.04 4.83 -6.59
CA CYS A 61 5.16 3.66 -6.76
C CYS A 61 5.60 2.39 -6.01
N TYR A 62 6.67 2.46 -5.21
CA TYR A 62 7.28 1.35 -4.46
C TYR A 62 7.89 0.20 -5.30
N ALA A 63 7.76 0.19 -6.62
CA ALA A 63 8.16 -0.93 -7.47
C ALA A 63 9.64 -1.34 -7.30
N CYS A 64 10.52 -0.37 -7.12
CA CYS A 64 11.94 -0.66 -6.90
C CYS A 64 12.22 -1.43 -5.60
N GLN A 65 11.31 -1.38 -4.60
CA GLN A 65 11.40 -2.20 -3.40
C GLN A 65 11.18 -3.67 -3.74
N GLU A 66 10.09 -3.97 -4.47
CA GLU A 66 9.76 -5.34 -4.90
C GLU A 66 10.77 -5.90 -5.90
N TYR A 67 11.32 -5.05 -6.78
CA TYR A 67 12.26 -5.48 -7.82
C TYR A 67 13.69 -5.70 -7.31
N CYS A 68 14.00 -5.33 -6.07
CA CYS A 68 15.34 -5.52 -5.54
C CYS A 68 15.61 -7.01 -5.22
N PRO A 69 16.55 -7.68 -5.91
CA PRO A 69 16.80 -9.09 -5.67
C PRO A 69 17.53 -9.38 -4.34
N TYR A 70 17.87 -8.33 -3.60
CA TYR A 70 18.62 -8.41 -2.33
C TYR A 70 17.86 -7.85 -1.13
N ASP A 71 16.60 -7.44 -1.30
CA ASP A 71 15.78 -6.79 -0.26
C ASP A 71 16.49 -5.62 0.45
N ASN A 72 17.31 -4.88 -0.31
CA ASN A 72 18.20 -3.84 0.22
C ASN A 72 17.52 -2.47 0.41
N ASN A 73 16.22 -2.43 0.56
CA ASN A 73 15.43 -1.23 0.82
C ASN A 73 15.68 -0.03 -0.12
N PRO A 74 15.79 -0.24 -1.45
CA PRO A 74 16.13 0.81 -2.39
C PRO A 74 15.11 1.94 -2.47
N PHE A 75 13.83 1.65 -2.25
CA PHE A 75 12.77 2.64 -2.26
C PHE A 75 12.84 3.56 -1.03
N TYR A 76 12.95 2.98 0.16
CA TYR A 76 13.08 3.77 1.39
C TYR A 76 14.30 4.68 1.36
N PHE A 77 15.40 4.17 0.82
CA PHE A 77 16.62 4.96 0.65
C PHE A 77 16.42 6.10 -0.36
N LEU A 78 15.73 5.86 -1.49
CA LEU A 78 15.45 6.87 -2.51
C LEU A 78 14.63 8.03 -1.92
N VAL A 79 13.51 7.75 -1.25
CA VAL A 79 12.67 8.80 -0.66
C VAL A 79 13.36 9.52 0.51
N ASP A 80 14.26 8.86 1.23
CA ASP A 80 15.10 9.52 2.24
C ASP A 80 16.10 10.50 1.59
N ARG A 81 16.66 10.15 0.42
CA ARG A 81 17.49 11.06 -0.38
C ARG A 81 16.70 12.24 -0.93
N GLN A 82 15.48 12.01 -1.42
CA GLN A 82 14.58 13.09 -1.83
C GLN A 82 14.35 14.09 -0.68
N GLU A 83 14.02 13.62 0.51
CA GLU A 83 13.81 14.49 1.68
C GLU A 83 15.10 15.23 2.07
N ALA A 84 16.25 14.56 2.10
CA ALA A 84 17.54 15.13 2.48
C ALA A 84 17.98 16.25 1.51
N LEU A 85 17.72 16.09 0.23
CA LEU A 85 18.03 17.07 -0.81
C LEU A 85 16.93 18.13 -1.02
N GLY A 86 15.79 18.00 -0.32
CA GLY A 86 14.65 18.91 -0.46
C GLY A 86 13.88 18.73 -1.77
N ILE A 87 14.06 17.59 -2.46
CA ILE A 87 13.34 17.24 -3.68
C ILE A 87 12.02 16.59 -3.25
N LEU A 88 10.91 17.32 -3.43
CA LEU A 88 9.59 16.81 -3.06
C LEU A 88 8.85 16.35 -4.32
N PRO A 89 8.23 15.16 -4.31
CA PRO A 89 7.42 14.66 -5.43
C PRO A 89 6.18 15.51 -5.72
N ALA A 90 5.80 16.39 -4.78
CA ALA A 90 4.64 17.28 -4.90
C ALA A 90 5.02 18.73 -4.53
N PRO A 91 4.26 19.74 -4.98
CA PRO A 91 4.47 21.13 -4.59
C PRO A 91 4.43 21.34 -3.08
N VAL A 92 5.36 22.16 -2.57
CA VAL A 92 5.51 22.43 -1.13
C VAL A 92 4.19 22.82 -0.41
N PRO A 93 3.32 23.67 -1.00
CA PRO A 93 2.04 24.02 -0.36
C PRO A 93 1.15 22.79 -0.14
N ILE A 94 1.07 21.90 -1.14
CA ILE A 94 0.30 20.66 -1.06
C ILE A 94 0.81 19.75 0.05
N VAL A 95 2.13 19.53 0.10
CA VAL A 95 2.74 18.71 1.17
C VAL A 95 2.42 19.29 2.56
N LYS A 96 2.50 20.60 2.73
CA LYS A 96 2.17 21.28 4.00
C LYS A 96 0.69 21.12 4.38
N GLU A 97 -0.21 21.25 3.42
CA GLU A 97 -1.65 21.08 3.64
C GLU A 97 -1.98 19.63 4.06
N GLN A 98 -1.45 18.65 3.34
CA GLN A 98 -1.62 17.23 3.67
C GLN A 98 -1.09 16.91 5.08
N LEU A 99 0.12 17.39 5.43
CA LEU A 99 0.71 17.20 6.74
C LEU A 99 -0.18 17.77 7.87
N LYS A 100 -0.84 18.91 7.63
CA LYS A 100 -1.78 19.53 8.57
C LYS A 100 -3.10 18.76 8.67
N MET A 101 -3.65 18.34 7.52
CA MET A 101 -4.93 17.62 7.45
C MET A 101 -4.85 16.27 8.16
N MET A 102 -3.75 15.53 7.95
CA MET A 102 -3.53 14.20 8.48
C MET A 102 -2.74 14.19 9.80
N ALA A 103 -2.61 15.36 10.46
CA ALA A 103 -1.97 15.40 11.76
C ALA A 103 -2.82 14.70 12.84
N PRO A 104 -2.20 13.99 13.79
CA PRO A 104 -2.88 13.47 14.96
C PRO A 104 -3.63 14.61 15.68
N LYS A 105 -4.87 14.33 16.09
CA LYS A 105 -5.73 15.35 16.75
C LYS A 105 -5.66 15.30 18.27
N GLY A 106 -5.02 14.27 18.84
CA GLY A 106 -4.94 14.05 20.28
C GLY A 106 -6.32 13.85 20.95
N ARG A 107 -7.29 13.30 20.20
CA ARG A 107 -8.69 13.12 20.65
C ARG A 107 -9.08 11.64 20.65
N ILE A 108 -8.17 10.78 21.09
CA ILE A 108 -8.50 9.35 21.20
C ILE A 108 -9.39 9.18 22.40
N THR A 109 -10.57 8.60 22.17
CA THR A 109 -11.43 8.13 23.24
C THR A 109 -11.21 6.63 23.34
N SER A 110 -10.89 6.15 24.55
CA SER A 110 -10.83 4.72 24.80
C SER A 110 -12.18 4.08 24.45
N GLN A 111 -12.13 3.09 23.57
CA GLN A 111 -13.28 2.32 23.16
C GLN A 111 -13.08 0.87 23.62
N SER A 112 -14.10 0.28 24.25
CA SER A 112 -14.06 -1.15 24.50
C SER A 112 -14.12 -1.90 23.16
N VAL A 113 -13.12 -2.73 22.91
CA VAL A 113 -13.03 -3.56 21.71
C VAL A 113 -12.99 -5.05 22.10
N ALA A 114 -13.50 -5.91 21.22
CA ALA A 114 -13.40 -7.35 21.31
C ALA A 114 -12.82 -7.90 20.01
N ALA A 115 -12.17 -9.04 20.07
CA ALA A 115 -11.66 -9.71 18.87
C ALA A 115 -12.81 -10.21 17.97
N PRO A 116 -12.64 -10.14 16.63
CA PRO A 116 -11.50 -9.59 15.92
C PRO A 116 -11.51 -8.04 15.88
N VAL A 117 -10.35 -7.40 16.00
CA VAL A 117 -10.22 -5.93 15.90
C VAL A 117 -9.73 -5.57 14.50
N VAL A 118 -10.53 -4.79 13.78
CA VAL A 118 -10.21 -4.32 12.42
C VAL A 118 -9.82 -2.86 12.46
N ASN A 119 -8.60 -2.56 12.01
CA ASN A 119 -8.11 -1.19 11.85
C ASN A 119 -8.46 -0.67 10.45
N MET A 120 -9.38 0.29 10.41
CA MET A 120 -9.80 1.01 9.19
C MET A 120 -8.99 2.29 8.97
N CYS A 121 -7.96 2.53 9.81
CA CYS A 121 -7.06 3.67 9.67
C CYS A 121 -7.81 5.02 9.61
N ALA A 122 -7.57 5.84 8.57
CA ALA A 122 -8.20 7.15 8.39
C ALA A 122 -9.46 7.11 7.48
N PHE A 123 -10.11 5.93 7.35
CA PHE A 123 -11.26 5.75 6.45
C PHE A 123 -12.59 5.48 7.18
N PRO A 124 -13.09 6.43 8.01
CA PRO A 124 -14.35 6.23 8.73
C PRO A 124 -15.55 6.00 7.81
N MET A 125 -15.50 6.52 6.58
CA MET A 125 -16.57 6.38 5.59
C MET A 125 -16.74 4.95 5.07
N LEU A 126 -15.75 4.08 5.27
CA LEU A 126 -15.77 2.69 4.81
C LEU A 126 -16.07 1.67 5.92
N THR A 127 -16.35 2.12 7.14
CA THR A 127 -16.66 1.18 8.26
C THR A 127 -17.87 0.29 7.95
N GLY A 128 -18.78 0.73 7.08
CA GLY A 128 -19.89 -0.09 6.59
C GLY A 128 -19.49 -1.34 5.78
N CYS A 129 -18.24 -1.44 5.33
CA CYS A 129 -17.71 -2.65 4.66
C CYS A 129 -17.45 -3.79 5.66
N ILE A 130 -17.33 -3.47 6.96
CA ILE A 130 -17.14 -4.45 8.04
C ILE A 130 -18.52 -4.93 8.48
N ARG A 131 -19.05 -5.91 7.77
CA ARG A 131 -20.41 -6.39 7.93
C ARG A 131 -20.54 -7.88 7.57
N GLY A 132 -21.73 -8.42 7.80
CA GLY A 132 -22.08 -9.78 7.43
C GLY A 132 -21.35 -10.84 8.27
N THR A 133 -21.56 -12.09 7.92
CA THR A 133 -20.95 -13.23 8.61
C THR A 133 -19.42 -13.25 8.52
N LEU A 134 -18.86 -12.63 7.48
CA LEU A 134 -17.41 -12.51 7.32
C LEU A 134 -16.77 -11.81 8.52
N PHE A 135 -17.40 -10.73 8.99
CA PHE A 135 -16.90 -9.88 10.09
C PHE A 135 -17.74 -9.97 11.35
N GLU A 136 -18.44 -11.09 11.57
CA GLU A 136 -19.28 -11.27 12.74
C GLU A 136 -18.50 -11.06 14.04
N GLY A 137 -19.01 -10.19 14.90
CA GLY A 137 -18.39 -9.84 16.19
C GLY A 137 -17.22 -8.88 16.11
N ALA A 138 -16.82 -8.39 14.92
CA ALA A 138 -15.68 -7.54 14.77
C ALA A 138 -15.87 -6.15 15.41
N SER A 139 -14.84 -5.69 16.12
CA SER A 139 -14.71 -4.31 16.57
C SER A 139 -13.90 -3.51 15.52
N VAL A 140 -14.34 -2.27 15.24
CA VAL A 140 -13.66 -1.40 14.27
C VAL A 140 -13.00 -0.25 15.01
N ILE A 141 -11.72 0.00 14.71
CA ILE A 141 -11.00 1.19 15.16
C ILE A 141 -10.65 2.08 13.98
N VAL A 142 -10.79 3.39 14.14
CA VAL A 142 -10.60 4.38 13.09
C VAL A 142 -10.25 5.75 13.66
N GLY A 143 -9.43 6.50 12.94
CA GLY A 143 -9.12 7.88 13.29
C GLY A 143 -7.71 8.31 12.87
N THR A 144 -7.48 9.64 12.83
CA THR A 144 -6.18 10.20 12.47
C THR A 144 -5.09 9.95 13.50
N ASP A 145 -5.45 9.67 14.74
CA ASP A 145 -4.50 9.36 15.82
C ASP A 145 -3.95 7.93 15.74
N ILE A 146 -4.56 7.08 14.90
CA ILE A 146 -4.09 5.72 14.55
C ILE A 146 -3.80 5.59 13.06
N PHE A 147 -3.61 6.69 12.36
CA PHE A 147 -3.29 6.73 10.93
C PHE A 147 -1.91 6.15 10.67
N CYS A 148 -1.80 5.20 9.71
CA CYS A 148 -0.58 4.43 9.44
C CYS A 148 0.62 5.25 8.92
N ASN A 149 0.38 6.48 8.44
CA ASN A 149 1.40 7.41 7.96
C ASN A 149 2.21 6.99 6.72
N ILE A 150 1.96 5.84 6.12
CA ILE A 150 2.75 5.35 4.98
C ILE A 150 2.65 6.27 3.74
N MET A 151 1.55 7.01 3.59
CA MET A 151 1.40 7.98 2.50
C MET A 151 2.53 9.01 2.45
N TRP A 152 3.22 9.26 3.57
CA TRP A 152 4.34 10.22 3.61
C TRP A 152 5.55 9.77 2.79
N LEU A 153 5.63 8.49 2.43
CA LEU A 153 6.59 7.99 1.45
C LEU A 153 6.32 8.59 0.06
N HIS A 154 5.05 8.83 -0.29
CA HIS A 154 4.68 9.47 -1.56
C HIS A 154 4.98 10.98 -1.63
N PHE A 155 5.30 11.57 -0.50
CA PHE A 155 5.64 13.00 -0.38
C PHE A 155 7.09 13.23 0.07
N ALA A 156 7.91 12.17 0.10
CA ALA A 156 9.28 12.20 0.60
C ALA A 156 9.37 12.87 2.00
N LYS A 157 8.52 12.40 2.93
CA LYS A 157 8.45 12.88 4.32
C LYS A 157 8.69 11.74 5.32
N ASN A 158 9.82 11.06 5.16
CA ASN A 158 10.24 9.95 6.02
C ASN A 158 10.45 10.36 7.47
N SER A 159 10.89 11.60 7.70
CA SER A 159 10.98 12.17 9.05
C SER A 159 9.64 12.14 9.78
N THR A 160 8.54 12.41 9.06
CA THR A 160 7.18 12.33 9.62
C THR A 160 6.79 10.90 9.99
N ILE A 161 7.18 9.91 9.18
CA ILE A 161 6.94 8.48 9.49
C ILE A 161 7.69 8.10 10.76
N ARG A 162 8.99 8.41 10.83
CA ARG A 162 9.83 8.09 12.00
C ARG A 162 9.34 8.73 13.29
N GLU A 163 8.70 9.91 13.20
CA GLU A 163 8.11 10.61 14.32
C GLU A 163 6.76 10.01 14.73
N ARG A 164 5.84 9.82 13.75
CA ARG A 164 4.43 9.56 14.04
C ARG A 164 4.11 8.07 14.21
N VAL A 165 4.80 7.17 13.51
CA VAL A 165 4.48 5.73 13.57
C VAL A 165 4.68 5.15 14.98
N PRO A 166 5.77 5.42 15.71
CA PRO A 166 5.88 4.96 17.10
C PRO A 166 4.76 5.48 18.01
N GLN A 167 4.36 6.74 17.85
CA GLN A 167 3.25 7.32 18.61
C GLN A 167 1.91 6.65 18.25
N MET A 168 1.66 6.42 16.98
CA MET A 168 0.46 5.74 16.50
C MET A 168 0.38 4.30 17.04
N ILE A 169 1.48 3.56 17.04
CA ILE A 169 1.58 2.22 17.64
C ILE A 169 1.26 2.27 19.14
N GLY A 170 1.84 3.23 19.86
CA GLY A 170 1.51 3.47 21.27
C GLY A 170 0.02 3.74 21.49
N ASN A 171 -0.60 4.55 20.64
CA ASN A 171 -2.04 4.83 20.69
C ASN A 171 -2.88 3.57 20.50
N ILE A 172 -2.55 2.73 19.51
CA ILE A 172 -3.26 1.46 19.28
C ILE A 172 -3.17 0.56 20.49
N MET A 173 -1.98 0.42 21.07
CA MET A 173 -1.76 -0.40 22.24
C MET A 173 -2.51 0.12 23.47
N ASP A 174 -2.33 1.40 23.80
CA ASP A 174 -2.79 1.93 25.09
C ASP A 174 -4.29 2.19 25.13
N TYR A 175 -4.92 2.50 24.00
CA TYR A 175 -6.35 2.84 23.93
C TYR A 175 -7.24 1.70 23.49
N TYR A 176 -6.69 0.67 22.79
CA TYR A 176 -7.52 -0.40 22.22
C TYR A 176 -7.06 -1.79 22.63
N LEU A 177 -5.84 -2.23 22.25
CA LEU A 177 -5.46 -3.64 22.40
C LEU A 177 -5.17 -4.02 23.85
N LYS A 178 -4.33 -3.26 24.54
CA LYS A 178 -3.90 -3.55 25.91
C LYS A 178 -5.06 -3.53 26.93
N PRO A 179 -5.99 -2.56 26.92
CA PRO A 179 -7.15 -2.58 27.80
C PRO A 179 -8.07 -3.79 27.60
N ALA A 180 -8.12 -4.35 26.38
CA ALA A 180 -8.88 -5.52 26.01
C ALA A 180 -8.13 -6.85 26.20
N GLY A 181 -6.84 -6.80 26.57
CA GLY A 181 -5.99 -7.99 26.66
C GLY A 181 -5.69 -8.65 25.32
N LEU A 182 -5.72 -7.87 24.22
CA LEU A 182 -5.53 -8.35 22.86
C LEU A 182 -4.12 -8.07 22.37
N THR A 183 -3.61 -8.95 21.50
CA THR A 183 -2.28 -8.87 20.90
C THR A 183 -2.30 -8.95 19.38
N GLU A 184 -3.47 -9.14 18.77
CA GLU A 184 -3.65 -9.26 17.33
C GLU A 184 -4.55 -8.12 16.81
N MET A 185 -4.25 -7.59 15.64
CA MET A 185 -5.03 -6.56 14.98
C MET A 185 -5.07 -6.79 13.46
N ILE A 186 -6.27 -6.78 12.90
CA ILE A 186 -6.48 -6.94 11.47
C ILE A 186 -6.25 -5.59 10.78
N CYS A 187 -5.36 -5.57 9.81
CA CYS A 187 -5.10 -4.44 8.93
C CYS A 187 -6.02 -4.56 7.70
N PHE A 188 -6.98 -3.65 7.57
CA PHE A 188 -7.98 -3.69 6.49
C PHE A 188 -7.33 -3.59 5.10
N HIS A 189 -6.26 -2.82 4.97
CA HIS A 189 -5.59 -2.64 3.67
C HIS A 189 -4.07 -2.75 3.80
N ASP A 190 -3.42 -2.94 2.63
CA ASP A 190 -1.99 -3.18 2.47
C ASP A 190 -1.12 -2.11 3.13
N GLU A 191 -1.52 -0.83 3.08
CA GLU A 191 -0.76 0.27 3.67
C GLU A 191 -0.58 0.11 5.19
N CYS A 192 -1.64 -0.26 5.92
CA CYS A 192 -1.53 -0.50 7.35
C CYS A 192 -0.62 -1.68 7.65
N TYR A 193 -0.82 -2.81 6.97
CA TYR A 193 0.00 -4.00 7.17
C TYR A 193 1.46 -3.73 6.81
N GLY A 194 1.72 -3.09 5.66
CA GLY A 194 3.06 -2.70 5.23
C GLY A 194 3.75 -1.74 6.18
N THR A 195 2.98 -0.87 6.89
CA THR A 195 3.55 0.01 7.92
C THR A 195 4.10 -0.78 9.09
N TYR A 196 3.35 -1.77 9.60
CA TYR A 196 3.76 -2.54 10.77
C TYR A 196 4.79 -3.64 10.48
N THR A 197 4.95 -4.01 9.23
CA THR A 197 5.91 -5.02 8.77
C THR A 197 7.10 -4.37 8.06
N SER A 198 6.97 -4.03 6.80
CA SER A 198 8.04 -3.53 5.94
C SER A 198 8.64 -2.18 6.41
N VAL A 199 7.78 -1.17 6.67
CA VAL A 199 8.26 0.16 7.11
C VAL A 199 8.88 0.09 8.49
N ALA A 200 8.22 -0.58 9.43
CA ALA A 200 8.71 -0.74 10.79
C ALA A 200 10.06 -1.45 10.80
N ASP A 201 10.22 -2.52 10.02
CA ASP A 201 11.48 -3.22 9.89
C ASP A 201 12.59 -2.33 9.28
N ALA A 202 12.30 -1.65 8.16
CA ALA A 202 13.26 -0.78 7.48
C ALA A 202 13.80 0.35 8.37
N TYR A 203 12.96 0.87 9.28
CA TYR A 203 13.32 1.97 10.18
C TYR A 203 13.64 1.53 11.62
N GLY A 204 13.60 0.25 11.94
CA GLY A 204 13.86 -0.26 13.28
C GLY A 204 12.83 0.20 14.32
N ILE A 205 11.55 0.24 13.93
CA ILE A 205 10.42 0.60 14.80
C ILE A 205 9.85 -0.68 15.42
N ASP A 206 9.73 -0.71 16.75
CA ASP A 206 9.13 -1.84 17.46
C ASP A 206 7.59 -1.86 17.31
N VAL A 207 7.04 -3.05 17.03
CA VAL A 207 5.60 -3.30 16.88
C VAL A 207 5.18 -4.38 17.89
N PRO A 208 4.61 -4.00 19.05
CA PRO A 208 4.34 -4.91 20.16
C PRO A 208 3.02 -5.69 20.04
N PHE A 209 2.48 -5.82 18.83
CA PHE A 209 1.30 -6.62 18.50
C PHE A 209 1.53 -7.38 17.19
N THR A 210 0.69 -8.38 16.92
CA THR A 210 0.71 -9.13 15.68
C THR A 210 -0.22 -8.46 14.66
N PRO A 211 0.31 -7.81 13.60
CA PRO A 211 -0.52 -7.34 12.50
C PRO A 211 -0.97 -8.55 11.66
N VAL A 212 -2.25 -8.61 11.33
CA VAL A 212 -2.84 -9.62 10.45
C VAL A 212 -3.34 -8.92 9.19
N HIS A 213 -2.92 -9.37 8.02
CA HIS A 213 -3.45 -8.84 6.77
C HIS A 213 -4.92 -9.24 6.58
N LEU A 214 -5.74 -8.36 6.00
CA LEU A 214 -7.15 -8.67 5.72
C LEU A 214 -7.31 -9.99 4.95
N PHE A 215 -6.42 -10.27 4.00
CA PHE A 215 -6.50 -11.50 3.19
C PHE A 215 -6.25 -12.77 4.01
N ASP A 216 -5.35 -12.75 4.98
CA ASP A 216 -5.15 -13.87 5.90
C ASP A 216 -6.39 -14.08 6.78
N PHE A 217 -6.95 -13.00 7.33
CA PHE A 217 -8.21 -13.06 8.08
C PHE A 217 -9.35 -13.64 7.24
N ILE A 218 -9.56 -13.15 6.00
CA ILE A 218 -10.59 -13.65 5.10
C ILE A 218 -10.38 -15.13 4.79
N ASN A 219 -9.14 -15.56 4.52
CA ASN A 219 -8.84 -16.97 4.25
C ASN A 219 -9.24 -17.87 5.42
N ARG A 220 -8.89 -17.49 6.66
CA ARG A 220 -9.30 -18.23 7.88
C ARG A 220 -10.82 -18.28 8.00
N ARG A 221 -11.51 -17.15 7.78
CA ARG A 221 -12.98 -17.10 7.83
C ARG A 221 -13.65 -17.93 6.74
N LEU A 222 -13.11 -17.96 5.53
CA LEU A 222 -13.62 -18.80 4.44
C LEU A 222 -13.45 -20.30 4.74
N ASP A 223 -12.40 -20.69 5.45
CA ASP A 223 -12.25 -22.09 5.91
C ASP A 223 -13.34 -22.45 6.94
N ASP A 224 -13.65 -21.54 7.87
CA ASP A 224 -14.75 -21.73 8.85
C ASP A 224 -16.15 -21.74 8.20
N LEU A 225 -16.33 -21.06 7.06
CA LEU A 225 -17.59 -20.85 6.35
C LEU A 225 -17.67 -21.65 5.04
N ALA A 226 -16.82 -22.67 4.85
CA ALA A 226 -16.65 -23.36 3.56
C ALA A 226 -17.95 -23.98 3.02
N ASP A 227 -18.84 -24.44 3.88
CA ASP A 227 -20.15 -24.98 3.53
C ASP A 227 -21.15 -23.93 3.04
N ARG A 228 -20.89 -22.65 3.27
CA ARG A 228 -21.72 -21.52 2.83
C ARG A 228 -21.24 -20.91 1.52
N VAL A 229 -19.98 -21.13 1.15
CA VAL A 229 -19.38 -20.53 -0.04
C VAL A 229 -20.05 -21.07 -1.32
N ARG A 230 -20.48 -20.14 -2.18
CA ARG A 230 -21.01 -20.42 -3.51
C ARG A 230 -20.07 -19.85 -4.55
N PRO A 231 -19.45 -20.70 -5.39
CA PRO A 231 -18.53 -20.23 -6.44
C PRO A 231 -19.22 -19.23 -7.36
N LEU A 232 -18.55 -18.10 -7.60
CA LEU A 232 -19.11 -16.99 -8.36
C LEU A 232 -18.99 -17.17 -9.89
N GLY A 233 -17.97 -17.91 -10.37
CA GLY A 233 -17.73 -18.12 -11.80
C GLY A 233 -17.42 -16.82 -12.58
N LEU A 234 -16.87 -15.82 -11.91
CA LEU A 234 -16.59 -14.49 -12.48
C LEU A 234 -15.15 -14.38 -12.94
N THR A 235 -14.93 -13.60 -14.01
CA THR A 235 -13.59 -13.12 -14.40
C THR A 235 -13.43 -11.67 -13.95
N ILE A 236 -12.36 -11.41 -13.19
CA ILE A 236 -12.09 -10.12 -12.59
C ILE A 236 -10.68 -9.60 -12.95
N ALA A 237 -10.50 -8.29 -12.90
CA ALA A 237 -9.19 -7.66 -12.82
C ALA A 237 -8.97 -7.16 -11.38
N TYR A 238 -7.81 -7.44 -10.82
CA TYR A 238 -7.44 -6.90 -9.50
C TYR A 238 -6.61 -5.63 -9.67
N GLN A 239 -7.07 -4.53 -9.08
CA GLN A 239 -6.25 -3.32 -8.94
C GLN A 239 -5.35 -3.48 -7.73
N ARG A 240 -4.17 -4.07 -7.96
CA ARG A 240 -3.15 -4.22 -6.93
C ARG A 240 -2.68 -2.84 -6.47
N PRO A 241 -2.78 -2.50 -5.18
CA PRO A 241 -2.32 -1.20 -4.68
C PRO A 241 -0.78 -1.11 -4.69
N CYS A 242 -0.26 0.10 -4.85
CA CYS A 242 1.19 0.32 -4.85
C CYS A 242 1.85 -0.18 -3.55
N SER A 243 1.19 0.00 -2.41
CA SER A 243 1.67 -0.44 -1.09
C SER A 243 1.84 -1.96 -0.96
N ASN A 244 1.12 -2.76 -1.77
CA ASN A 244 1.30 -4.21 -1.80
C ASN A 244 2.72 -4.63 -2.25
N ARG A 245 3.42 -3.77 -2.98
CA ARG A 245 4.83 -3.99 -3.37
C ARG A 245 5.81 -4.00 -2.19
N LEU A 246 5.38 -3.55 -1.03
CA LEU A 246 6.15 -3.62 0.21
C LEU A 246 5.94 -4.95 0.96
N ILE A 247 4.91 -5.71 0.55
CA ILE A 247 4.43 -6.94 1.16
C ILE A 247 3.94 -7.92 0.08
N PRO A 248 4.76 -8.23 -0.95
CA PRO A 248 4.32 -8.95 -2.15
C PRO A 248 3.80 -10.37 -1.86
N GLU A 249 4.19 -10.95 -0.74
CA GLU A 249 3.73 -12.26 -0.28
C GLU A 249 2.20 -12.33 -0.07
N THR A 250 1.54 -11.21 0.18
CA THR A 250 0.08 -11.15 0.37
C THR A 250 -0.70 -11.39 -0.92
N ASP A 251 -0.08 -11.28 -2.09
CA ASP A 251 -0.71 -11.56 -3.37
C ASP A 251 -1.12 -13.05 -3.50
N ALA A 252 -0.31 -13.96 -2.95
CA ALA A 252 -0.66 -15.38 -2.87
C ALA A 252 -1.85 -15.65 -1.92
N MET A 253 -1.99 -14.86 -0.84
CA MET A 253 -3.15 -14.96 0.04
C MET A 253 -4.44 -14.53 -0.69
N LEU A 254 -4.35 -13.52 -1.55
CA LEU A 254 -5.48 -13.08 -2.38
C LEU A 254 -5.87 -14.13 -3.42
N ASP A 255 -4.90 -14.77 -4.07
CA ASP A 255 -5.17 -15.86 -5.02
C ASP A 255 -5.89 -17.03 -4.33
N ALA A 256 -5.52 -17.37 -3.10
CA ALA A 256 -6.22 -18.39 -2.33
C ALA A 256 -7.68 -18.01 -2.02
N ILE A 257 -7.97 -16.72 -1.76
CA ILE A 257 -9.34 -16.23 -1.63
C ILE A 257 -10.11 -16.43 -2.94
N PHE A 258 -9.53 -16.00 -4.08
CA PHE A 258 -10.18 -16.11 -5.38
C PHE A 258 -10.45 -17.57 -5.77
N GLU A 259 -9.53 -18.49 -5.46
CA GLU A 259 -9.74 -19.94 -5.65
C GLU A 259 -10.93 -20.44 -4.82
N LYS A 260 -10.97 -20.11 -3.50
CA LYS A 260 -12.04 -20.53 -2.59
C LYS A 260 -13.43 -20.05 -3.04
N ILE A 261 -13.53 -18.81 -3.53
CA ILE A 261 -14.81 -18.23 -3.97
C ILE A 261 -15.11 -18.46 -5.45
N GLY A 262 -14.28 -19.23 -6.17
CA GLY A 262 -14.49 -19.60 -7.57
C GLY A 262 -14.42 -18.41 -8.53
N VAL A 263 -13.45 -17.51 -8.33
CA VAL A 263 -13.22 -16.33 -9.16
C VAL A 263 -11.95 -16.50 -9.98
N ASN A 264 -12.01 -16.17 -11.27
CA ASN A 264 -10.87 -16.18 -12.17
C ASN A 264 -10.23 -14.79 -12.26
N ARG A 265 -8.99 -14.63 -11.78
CA ARG A 265 -8.19 -13.43 -11.99
C ARG A 265 -7.70 -13.43 -13.43
N ALA A 266 -8.13 -12.45 -14.21
CA ALA A 266 -7.79 -12.33 -15.62
C ALA A 266 -6.27 -12.19 -15.81
N THR A 267 -5.72 -12.97 -16.75
CA THR A 267 -4.31 -12.79 -17.16
C THR A 267 -4.21 -11.52 -18.00
N ARG A 268 -3.41 -10.55 -17.58
CA ARG A 268 -3.23 -9.26 -18.23
C ARG A 268 -1.79 -8.74 -18.11
N THR A 269 -1.46 -7.74 -18.93
CA THR A 269 -0.10 -7.16 -18.97
C THR A 269 0.26 -6.44 -17.67
N TYR A 270 -0.67 -5.64 -17.15
CA TYR A 270 -0.44 -4.79 -15.97
C TYR A 270 -1.02 -5.39 -14.70
N ASP A 271 -0.57 -6.60 -14.38
CA ASP A 271 -0.91 -7.31 -13.15
C ASP A 271 0.35 -7.74 -12.39
N ARG A 272 0.21 -8.22 -11.18
CA ARG A 272 1.30 -8.70 -10.34
C ARG A 272 2.40 -7.62 -10.18
N GLU A 273 3.64 -8.01 -10.33
CA GLU A 273 4.80 -7.11 -10.29
C GLU A 273 4.75 -5.98 -11.35
N ASN A 274 3.99 -6.19 -12.43
CA ASN A 274 3.83 -5.21 -13.50
C ASN A 274 2.63 -4.27 -13.31
N THR A 275 1.94 -4.34 -12.18
CA THR A 275 0.75 -3.51 -11.94
C THR A 275 1.04 -2.02 -12.10
N LEU A 276 0.09 -1.28 -12.68
CA LEU A 276 0.13 0.18 -12.78
C LEU A 276 -0.51 0.83 -11.55
N CYS A 277 -0.08 2.06 -11.25
CA CYS A 277 -0.74 2.88 -10.25
C CYS A 277 -2.19 3.18 -10.66
N CYS A 278 -3.08 3.30 -9.67
CA CYS A 278 -4.48 3.72 -9.88
C CYS A 278 -4.64 5.20 -10.30
N GLY A 279 -3.54 5.96 -10.41
CA GLY A 279 -3.56 7.40 -10.70
C GLY A 279 -3.70 8.30 -9.47
N GLY A 280 -4.08 7.77 -8.30
CA GLY A 280 -4.35 8.59 -7.12
C GLY A 280 -3.15 9.34 -6.58
N VAL A 281 -1.98 8.69 -6.52
CA VAL A 281 -0.75 9.34 -6.02
C VAL A 281 -0.25 10.42 -6.98
N PRO A 282 -0.12 10.19 -8.29
CA PRO A 282 0.24 11.26 -9.22
C PRO A 282 -0.73 12.46 -9.16
N ARG A 283 -2.04 12.24 -9.07
CA ARG A 283 -3.02 13.34 -8.88
C ARG A 283 -2.78 14.10 -7.57
N ALA A 284 -2.52 13.39 -6.47
CA ALA A 284 -2.19 14.03 -5.19
C ALA A 284 -0.88 14.82 -5.24
N GLN A 285 0.02 14.50 -6.17
CA GLN A 285 1.26 15.20 -6.46
C GLN A 285 1.11 16.31 -7.51
N GLN A 286 -0.10 16.54 -8.04
CA GLN A 286 -0.41 17.48 -9.15
C GLN A 286 0.28 17.10 -10.49
N ARG A 287 0.35 15.80 -10.76
CA ARG A 287 0.86 15.20 -12.00
C ARG A 287 -0.31 14.57 -12.78
N ASP A 288 -1.28 15.40 -13.15
CA ASP A 288 -2.56 14.93 -13.69
C ASP A 288 -2.41 14.24 -15.05
N ASP A 289 -1.57 14.76 -15.94
CA ASP A 289 -1.32 14.16 -17.27
C ASP A 289 -0.78 12.74 -17.16
N GLU A 290 0.17 12.49 -16.24
CA GLU A 290 0.71 11.15 -15.98
C GLU A 290 -0.36 10.25 -15.33
N ALA A 291 -1.19 10.80 -14.43
CA ALA A 291 -2.28 10.05 -13.82
C ALA A 291 -3.29 9.58 -14.86
N ASP A 292 -3.71 10.47 -15.76
CA ASP A 292 -4.70 10.17 -16.81
C ASP A 292 -4.17 9.10 -17.77
N ALA A 293 -2.93 9.22 -18.22
CA ALA A 293 -2.30 8.23 -19.10
C ALA A 293 -2.20 6.84 -18.43
N LEU A 294 -1.91 6.80 -17.13
CA LEU A 294 -1.85 5.54 -16.37
C LEU A 294 -3.24 4.90 -16.19
N VAL A 295 -4.26 5.71 -15.88
CA VAL A 295 -5.64 5.25 -15.71
C VAL A 295 -6.17 4.67 -17.01
N GLU A 296 -6.04 5.39 -18.12
CA GLU A 296 -6.49 4.94 -19.44
C GLU A 296 -5.85 3.62 -19.84
N LYS A 297 -4.52 3.52 -19.72
CA LYS A 297 -3.75 2.33 -20.04
C LYS A 297 -4.14 1.12 -19.18
N ASN A 298 -4.36 1.34 -17.88
CA ASN A 298 -4.72 0.29 -16.92
C ASN A 298 -6.13 -0.25 -17.19
N ILE A 299 -7.11 0.63 -17.44
CA ILE A 299 -8.50 0.23 -17.73
C ILE A 299 -8.57 -0.51 -19.07
N ALA A 300 -7.86 -0.02 -20.10
CA ALA A 300 -7.81 -0.70 -21.40
C ALA A 300 -7.33 -2.15 -21.28
N ASP A 301 -6.26 -2.38 -20.50
CA ASP A 301 -5.71 -3.71 -20.22
C ASP A 301 -6.71 -4.62 -19.46
N MET A 302 -7.47 -4.06 -18.51
CA MET A 302 -8.52 -4.80 -17.79
C MET A 302 -9.65 -5.25 -18.72
N LEU A 303 -10.07 -4.38 -19.63
CA LEU A 303 -11.13 -4.66 -20.60
C LEU A 303 -10.68 -5.67 -21.65
N GLU A 304 -9.47 -5.53 -22.19
CA GLU A 304 -8.88 -6.46 -23.15
C GLU A 304 -8.77 -7.88 -22.59
N ALA A 305 -8.44 -7.98 -21.30
CA ALA A 305 -8.41 -9.25 -20.58
C ALA A 305 -9.80 -9.87 -20.30
N GLY A 306 -10.88 -9.20 -20.69
CA GLY A 306 -12.26 -9.69 -20.56
C GLY A 306 -12.81 -9.65 -19.13
N ALA A 307 -12.22 -8.85 -18.26
CA ALA A 307 -12.72 -8.67 -16.90
C ALA A 307 -14.13 -8.07 -16.90
N LYS A 308 -14.94 -8.45 -15.92
CA LYS A 308 -16.27 -7.87 -15.66
C LYS A 308 -16.28 -6.99 -14.42
N TYR A 309 -15.37 -7.25 -13.50
CA TYR A 309 -15.21 -6.49 -12.26
C TYR A 309 -13.78 -5.97 -12.14
N CYS A 310 -13.66 -4.77 -11.60
CA CYS A 310 -12.42 -4.25 -11.06
C CYS A 310 -12.46 -4.40 -9.54
N VAL A 311 -11.61 -5.28 -9.01
CA VAL A 311 -11.57 -5.61 -7.58
C VAL A 311 -10.50 -4.80 -6.88
N PHE A 312 -10.84 -4.20 -5.74
CA PHE A 312 -9.97 -3.33 -4.95
C PHE A 312 -9.78 -3.86 -3.54
N ASN A 313 -8.61 -3.63 -2.96
CA ASN A 313 -8.37 -3.72 -1.51
C ASN A 313 -8.06 -2.36 -0.89
N CYS A 314 -7.41 -1.47 -1.63
CA CYS A 314 -7.06 -0.14 -1.15
C CYS A 314 -8.25 0.82 -1.30
N PRO A 315 -8.72 1.46 -0.19
CA PRO A 315 -9.78 2.46 -0.21
C PRO A 315 -9.47 3.66 -1.12
N PHE A 316 -8.21 4.08 -1.16
CA PHE A 316 -7.78 5.19 -1.99
C PHE A 316 -7.82 4.84 -3.48
N CYS A 317 -7.39 3.62 -3.87
CA CYS A 317 -7.53 3.15 -5.23
C CYS A 317 -9.01 3.07 -5.66
N MET A 318 -9.87 2.57 -4.77
CA MET A 318 -11.32 2.53 -5.01
C MET A 318 -11.90 3.94 -5.22
N ALA A 319 -11.57 4.88 -4.33
CA ALA A 319 -12.06 6.26 -4.43
C ALA A 319 -11.55 6.99 -5.70
N THR A 320 -10.38 6.62 -6.20
CA THR A 320 -9.76 7.25 -7.37
C THR A 320 -10.28 6.68 -8.68
N LEU A 321 -10.46 5.36 -8.78
CA LEU A 321 -10.63 4.66 -10.06
C LEU A 321 -12.04 4.10 -10.28
N ALA A 322 -12.89 4.04 -9.24
CA ALA A 322 -14.18 3.36 -9.34
C ALA A 322 -15.13 3.99 -10.38
N GLU A 323 -15.16 5.32 -10.47
CA GLU A 323 -15.98 6.03 -11.45
C GLU A 323 -15.50 5.75 -12.88
N ASP A 324 -14.20 5.89 -13.13
CA ASP A 324 -13.60 5.66 -14.45
C ASP A 324 -13.82 4.22 -14.95
N VAL A 325 -13.65 3.19 -14.08
CA VAL A 325 -13.89 1.81 -14.47
C VAL A 325 -15.38 1.53 -14.70
N ALA A 326 -16.27 2.15 -13.91
CA ALA A 326 -17.71 2.00 -14.08
C ALA A 326 -18.21 2.62 -15.40
N GLU A 327 -17.71 3.79 -15.77
CA GLU A 327 -18.02 4.44 -17.06
C GLU A 327 -17.59 3.59 -18.26
N LYS A 328 -16.53 2.80 -18.10
CA LYS A 328 -16.04 1.86 -19.13
C LYS A 328 -16.72 0.48 -19.09
N GLY A 329 -17.67 0.27 -18.16
CA GLY A 329 -18.48 -0.95 -18.07
C GLY A 329 -17.90 -2.06 -17.20
N LEU A 330 -16.88 -1.78 -16.38
CA LEU A 330 -16.41 -2.66 -15.31
C LEU A 330 -17.15 -2.35 -14.01
N MET A 331 -17.46 -3.35 -13.21
CA MET A 331 -18.08 -3.15 -11.90
C MET A 331 -17.01 -3.02 -10.81
N PRO A 332 -16.88 -1.85 -10.16
CA PRO A 332 -15.96 -1.68 -9.05
C PRO A 332 -16.47 -2.39 -7.79
N ILE A 333 -15.62 -3.16 -7.12
CA ILE A 333 -16.00 -3.90 -5.91
C ILE A 333 -14.79 -4.07 -4.98
N LEU A 334 -15.01 -4.03 -3.65
CA LEU A 334 -13.97 -4.40 -2.68
C LEU A 334 -13.83 -5.92 -2.58
N VAL A 335 -12.64 -6.41 -2.22
CA VAL A 335 -12.39 -7.84 -1.96
C VAL A 335 -13.37 -8.37 -0.91
N SER A 336 -13.60 -7.61 0.18
CA SER A 336 -14.56 -8.00 1.24
C SER A 336 -15.99 -8.16 0.72
N ASP A 337 -16.47 -7.25 -0.12
CA ASP A 337 -17.81 -7.32 -0.70
C ASP A 337 -17.93 -8.46 -1.73
N LEU A 338 -16.87 -8.73 -2.51
CA LEU A 338 -16.82 -9.87 -3.41
C LEU A 338 -16.93 -11.20 -2.64
N VAL A 339 -16.28 -11.30 -1.48
CA VAL A 339 -16.38 -12.47 -0.59
C VAL A 339 -17.79 -12.60 0.00
N LEU A 340 -18.39 -11.49 0.46
CA LEU A 340 -19.78 -11.51 0.95
C LEU A 340 -20.76 -11.96 -0.13
N MET A 341 -20.57 -11.54 -1.38
CA MET A 341 -21.36 -12.03 -2.51
C MET A 341 -21.24 -13.54 -2.68
N ALA A 342 -20.06 -14.13 -2.49
CA ALA A 342 -19.88 -15.59 -2.51
C ALA A 342 -20.54 -16.29 -1.32
N LEU A 343 -20.73 -15.60 -0.18
CA LEU A 343 -21.47 -16.10 0.99
C LEU A 343 -23.00 -15.92 0.86
N GLY A 344 -23.48 -15.26 -0.21
CA GLY A 344 -24.90 -15.01 -0.48
C GLY A 344 -25.44 -13.78 0.28
N GLU A 345 -24.58 -12.81 0.60
CA GLU A 345 -24.88 -11.61 1.38
C GLU A 345 -24.74 -10.32 0.57
#